data_2be309605d9cb407a6d04fe8959bac61
#
_entry.id   2be309605d9cb407a6d04fe8959bac61
#
_cell.length_a   1.000
_cell.length_b   1.000
_cell.length_c   1.000
_cell.angle_alpha   90.00
_cell.angle_beta   90.00
_cell.angle_gamma   90.00
#
_symmetry.space_group_name_H-M   'P 1'
#
loop_
_entity.id
_entity.type
_entity.pdbx_description
1 polymer ?
#
loop_
_entity_poly.entity_id
_entity_poly.type
_entity_poly.pdbx_seq_one_letter_code
_entity_poly.pdbx_strand_id
1 'polypeptide(L)'
;MNSYSRLLYFVKPYYKRMIFAVFCMIVAAAAYLVVPWLIKNVVDQVLDEKNMFMLNLIVGAIILIFLIRGFATYGQTYNMSYIGQRVIIDVRESIFNHLQKLSLSYFDRRKTGVIMSNLTNDVAALQTAVVDNLISFITESVTLIGSLVSMLLIDWKLTLVTFITVPVVLVIINVFGKKLRVAGHDVQGRVADITALLQEVISAIRVVKSFAREDFERQRFEDENDRNFRAVIKATKLTSLLSPMVEFSAAIAVAVILWYGGYSVVTGTITAGSLIAFLIYAINLSNPVKRLSQVYGNIQKALAAADRVFEILDTKTDVVEKADAITLPHIKGDVEFNDVSFSYDGEKMALENFTLSVRAGESVALVGPSGAGKTTLANLLPRFYDVTGGSITIDGYDIKDVTFKSLREQIGLVPQETVLFNATIKENILYGRLDATDEEVYEAAKAANVLEFVEKMPDGLDTIVGERGSSLSGGQRQRVAIARAILKDPRILILDEATSALDTESEKLVQEALDRLMKGRTAFVIAHRLSTVQNAHQIVVLNQGRLVEQGTHQELLAVDGGLY
;
A
#
# COMPACT_ATOMS: atom_id res chain seq x y z
N MET A 1 1.18 15.41 -16.49
CA MET A 1 2.06 16.06 -15.48
C MET A 1 3.06 15.02 -15.01
N ASN A 2 4.37 15.36 -14.93
CA ASN A 2 5.36 14.43 -14.35
C ASN A 2 5.00 14.14 -12.89
N SER A 3 5.22 12.91 -12.43
CA SER A 3 4.92 12.46 -11.05
C SER A 3 5.57 13.36 -9.99
N TYR A 4 6.73 13.93 -10.29
CA TYR A 4 7.39 14.92 -9.44
C TYR A 4 6.56 16.20 -9.24
N SER A 5 5.95 16.76 -10.28
CA SER A 5 5.14 17.98 -10.16
C SER A 5 3.83 17.73 -9.41
N ARG A 6 3.29 16.51 -9.50
CA ARG A 6 2.11 16.09 -8.73
C ARG A 6 2.44 15.93 -7.24
N LEU A 7 3.63 15.40 -6.94
CA LEU A 7 4.11 15.30 -5.55
C LEU A 7 4.24 16.68 -4.90
N LEU A 8 4.77 17.67 -5.65
CA LEU A 8 4.87 19.05 -5.17
C LEU A 8 3.51 19.68 -4.87
N TYR A 9 2.44 19.24 -5.54
CA TYR A 9 1.10 19.71 -5.25
C TYR A 9 0.66 19.36 -3.81
N PHE A 10 0.98 18.18 -3.32
CA PHE A 10 0.71 17.78 -1.93
C PHE A 10 1.55 18.54 -0.90
N VAL A 11 2.69 19.09 -1.31
CA VAL A 11 3.54 19.91 -0.43
C VAL A 11 3.09 21.36 -0.39
N LYS A 12 2.42 21.84 -1.44
CA LYS A 12 1.99 23.25 -1.60
C LYS A 12 1.22 23.83 -0.40
N PRO A 13 0.30 23.13 0.27
CA PRO A 13 -0.40 23.68 1.44
C PRO A 13 0.53 24.05 2.60
N TYR A 14 1.72 23.43 2.67
CA TYR A 14 2.67 23.57 3.79
C TYR A 14 3.83 24.52 3.48
N TYR A 15 3.74 25.35 2.44
CA TYR A 15 4.83 26.19 1.93
C TYR A 15 5.46 27.12 2.99
N LYS A 16 4.67 27.66 3.95
CA LYS A 16 5.18 28.53 5.02
C LYS A 16 6.18 27.80 5.93
N ARG A 17 5.82 26.57 6.33
CA ARG A 17 6.72 25.71 7.12
C ARG A 17 7.94 25.27 6.32
N MET A 18 7.77 25.03 5.03
CA MET A 18 8.87 24.69 4.13
C MET A 18 9.89 25.82 4.02
N ILE A 19 9.43 27.08 3.81
CA ILE A 19 10.31 28.25 3.75
C ILE A 19 11.09 28.40 5.06
N PHE A 20 10.42 28.25 6.21
CA PHE A 20 11.07 28.31 7.52
C PHE A 20 12.11 27.18 7.68
N ALA A 21 11.79 25.96 7.27
CA ALA A 21 12.72 24.84 7.33
C ALA A 21 13.95 25.08 6.43
N VAL A 22 13.75 25.57 5.20
CA VAL A 22 14.85 25.93 4.28
C VAL A 22 15.74 27.03 4.87
N PHE A 23 15.15 28.04 5.48
CA PHE A 23 15.91 29.07 6.20
C PHE A 23 16.76 28.44 7.32
N CYS A 24 16.18 27.56 8.15
CA CYS A 24 16.91 26.84 9.18
C CYS A 24 18.05 25.97 8.60
N MET A 25 17.84 25.32 7.44
CA MET A 25 18.88 24.54 6.75
C MET A 25 20.08 25.41 6.34
N ILE A 26 19.81 26.58 5.78
CA ILE A 26 20.85 27.52 5.37
C ILE A 26 21.62 28.03 6.59
N VAL A 27 20.92 28.40 7.67
CA VAL A 27 21.55 28.86 8.93
C VAL A 27 22.42 27.75 9.52
N ALA A 28 21.92 26.51 9.59
CA ALA A 28 22.67 25.37 10.12
C ALA A 28 23.94 25.06 9.31
N ALA A 29 23.86 25.13 7.98
CA ALA A 29 24.99 24.93 7.08
C ALA A 29 26.00 26.09 7.17
N ALA A 30 25.55 27.35 7.19
CA ALA A 30 26.40 28.52 7.36
C ALA A 30 27.14 28.50 8.72
N ALA A 31 26.43 28.16 9.82
CA ALA A 31 27.02 27.98 11.13
C ALA A 31 28.16 26.93 11.12
N TYR A 32 27.97 25.83 10.38
CA TYR A 32 29.00 24.80 10.23
C TYR A 32 30.23 25.31 9.49
N LEU A 33 30.04 26.12 8.46
CA LEU A 33 31.15 26.67 7.64
C LEU A 33 31.97 27.74 8.35
N VAL A 34 31.40 28.44 9.33
CA VAL A 34 32.12 29.52 10.06
C VAL A 34 33.16 28.95 11.04
N VAL A 35 32.95 27.74 11.57
CA VAL A 35 33.83 27.17 12.61
C VAL A 35 35.30 27.04 12.19
N PRO A 36 35.68 26.49 11.01
CA PRO A 36 37.07 26.43 10.59
C PRO A 36 37.73 27.81 10.43
N TRP A 37 36.93 28.81 10.01
CA TRP A 37 37.41 30.19 9.91
C TRP A 37 37.70 30.81 11.28
N LEU A 38 36.91 30.51 12.32
CA LEU A 38 37.21 30.93 13.69
C LEU A 38 38.45 30.22 14.24
N ILE A 39 38.64 28.94 13.95
CA ILE A 39 39.85 28.19 14.34
C ILE A 39 41.11 28.83 13.71
N LYS A 40 41.04 29.23 12.42
CA LYS A 40 42.11 30.00 11.77
C LYS A 40 42.52 31.21 12.61
N ASN A 41 41.54 32.04 13.02
CA ASN A 41 41.81 33.26 13.78
C ASN A 41 42.41 32.98 15.17
N VAL A 42 42.00 31.86 15.82
CA VAL A 42 42.65 31.42 17.08
C VAL A 42 44.15 31.16 16.86
N VAL A 43 44.48 30.42 15.81
CA VAL A 43 45.88 30.06 15.55
C VAL A 43 46.70 31.27 15.14
N ASP A 44 46.20 32.12 14.23
CA ASP A 44 46.94 33.21 13.62
C ASP A 44 47.08 34.46 14.50
N GLN A 45 46.05 34.77 15.32
CA GLN A 45 46.04 36.02 16.09
C GLN A 45 46.21 35.77 17.60
N VAL A 46 45.50 34.77 18.14
CA VAL A 46 45.45 34.56 19.59
C VAL A 46 46.72 33.91 20.13
N LEU A 47 47.25 32.90 19.41
CA LEU A 47 48.43 32.17 19.87
C LEU A 47 49.72 32.98 19.62
N ASP A 48 49.81 33.74 18.51
CA ASP A 48 50.96 34.60 18.25
C ASP A 48 51.00 35.82 19.16
N GLU A 49 49.88 36.50 19.41
CA GLU A 49 49.76 37.70 20.23
C GLU A 49 49.57 37.40 21.72
N LYS A 50 49.37 36.11 22.13
CA LYS A 50 49.08 35.67 23.49
C LYS A 50 47.89 36.41 24.16
N ASN A 51 46.88 36.76 23.32
CA ASN A 51 45.72 37.57 23.74
C ASN A 51 44.59 36.68 24.33
N MET A 52 44.56 36.54 25.67
CA MET A 52 43.58 35.74 26.40
C MET A 52 42.15 36.27 26.29
N PHE A 53 41.96 37.59 26.13
CA PHE A 53 40.63 38.17 25.95
C PHE A 53 39.99 37.70 24.62
N MET A 54 40.78 37.77 23.53
CA MET A 54 40.37 37.34 22.22
C MET A 54 40.09 35.83 22.16
N LEU A 55 40.88 35.01 22.87
CA LEU A 55 40.63 33.59 23.03
C LEU A 55 39.25 33.32 23.63
N ASN A 56 38.94 33.95 24.77
CA ASN A 56 37.66 33.77 25.46
C ASN A 56 36.49 34.22 24.57
N LEU A 57 36.63 35.30 23.83
CA LEU A 57 35.61 35.80 22.90
C LEU A 57 35.35 34.80 21.78
N ILE A 58 36.41 34.24 21.14
CA ILE A 58 36.22 33.26 20.06
C ILE A 58 35.65 31.95 20.58
N VAL A 59 36.07 31.47 21.75
CA VAL A 59 35.48 30.28 22.40
C VAL A 59 34.00 30.52 22.67
N GLY A 60 33.63 31.68 23.23
CA GLY A 60 32.23 32.06 23.43
C GLY A 60 31.44 32.12 22.10
N ALA A 61 32.04 32.67 21.04
CA ALA A 61 31.43 32.70 19.72
C ALA A 61 31.19 31.28 19.14
N ILE A 62 32.15 30.37 19.31
CA ILE A 62 31.99 28.96 18.88
C ILE A 62 30.80 28.31 19.60
N ILE A 63 30.74 28.48 20.92
CA ILE A 63 29.61 27.92 21.73
C ILE A 63 28.28 28.50 21.23
N LEU A 64 28.20 29.81 21.02
CA LEU A 64 27.00 30.48 20.51
C LEU A 64 26.61 29.97 19.12
N ILE A 65 27.56 29.79 18.21
CA ILE A 65 27.32 29.27 16.86
C ILE A 65 26.78 27.83 16.92
N PHE A 66 27.34 26.97 17.78
CA PHE A 66 26.82 25.61 17.96
C PHE A 66 25.42 25.60 18.58
N LEU A 67 25.12 26.54 19.46
CA LEU A 67 23.78 26.71 20.02
C LEU A 67 22.78 27.14 18.93
N ILE A 68 23.11 28.16 18.14
CA ILE A 68 22.31 28.60 16.98
C ILE A 68 22.10 27.44 15.99
N ARG A 69 23.17 26.69 15.67
CA ARG A 69 23.09 25.52 14.82
C ARG A 69 22.16 24.45 15.39
N GLY A 70 22.21 24.21 16.72
CA GLY A 70 21.32 23.27 17.39
C GLY A 70 19.85 23.62 17.22
N PHE A 71 19.49 24.89 17.47
CA PHE A 71 18.12 25.39 17.24
C PHE A 71 17.70 25.33 15.77
N ALA A 72 18.60 25.70 14.86
CA ALA A 72 18.33 25.64 13.43
C ALA A 72 18.14 24.17 12.96
N THR A 73 18.97 23.25 13.43
CA THR A 73 18.81 21.80 13.15
C THR A 73 17.52 21.24 13.70
N TYR A 74 17.13 21.63 14.91
CA TYR A 74 15.82 21.29 15.48
C TYR A 74 14.69 21.84 14.61
N GLY A 75 14.74 23.13 14.26
CA GLY A 75 13.71 23.79 13.45
C GLY A 75 13.53 23.15 12.07
N GLN A 76 14.62 22.84 11.37
CA GLN A 76 14.55 22.16 10.07
C GLN A 76 13.98 20.75 10.18
N THR A 77 14.48 19.94 11.14
CA THR A 77 14.07 18.53 11.26
C THR A 77 12.61 18.42 11.69
N TYR A 78 12.19 19.20 12.67
CA TYR A 78 10.81 19.20 13.14
C TYR A 78 9.81 19.62 12.05
N ASN A 79 10.08 20.75 11.35
CA ASN A 79 9.15 21.22 10.33
C ASN A 79 9.11 20.30 9.12
N MET A 80 10.25 19.76 8.67
CA MET A 80 10.28 18.84 7.55
C MET A 80 9.62 17.50 7.90
N SER A 81 9.82 16.96 9.09
CA SER A 81 9.12 15.76 9.55
C SER A 81 7.60 15.98 9.64
N TYR A 82 7.17 17.16 10.13
CA TYR A 82 5.77 17.52 10.15
C TYR A 82 5.16 17.56 8.73
N ILE A 83 5.84 18.21 7.78
CA ILE A 83 5.42 18.27 6.38
C ILE A 83 5.32 16.85 5.81
N GLY A 84 6.34 16.04 6.00
CA GLY A 84 6.36 14.67 5.50
C GLY A 84 5.21 13.81 6.01
N GLN A 85 4.91 13.88 7.32
CA GLN A 85 3.78 13.14 7.89
C GLN A 85 2.43 13.63 7.36
N ARG A 86 2.26 14.94 7.17
CA ARG A 86 1.04 15.48 6.57
C ARG A 86 0.85 15.06 5.12
N VAL A 87 1.90 15.12 4.32
CA VAL A 87 1.86 14.64 2.92
C VAL A 87 1.49 13.14 2.85
N ILE A 88 2.01 12.32 3.78
CA ILE A 88 1.61 10.90 3.87
C ILE A 88 0.12 10.76 4.12
N ILE A 89 -0.40 11.49 5.10
CA ILE A 89 -1.83 11.44 5.46
C ILE A 89 -2.66 11.83 4.23
N ASP A 90 -2.36 12.96 3.61
CA ASP A 90 -3.09 13.49 2.45
C ASP A 90 -3.08 12.52 1.26
N VAL A 91 -1.93 11.89 0.99
CA VAL A 91 -1.78 10.88 -0.08
C VAL A 91 -2.56 9.61 0.25
N ARG A 92 -2.45 9.09 1.48
CA ARG A 92 -3.19 7.89 1.91
C ARG A 92 -4.70 8.09 1.86
N GLU A 93 -5.19 9.23 2.33
CA GLU A 93 -6.60 9.57 2.25
C GLU A 93 -7.07 9.68 0.80
N SER A 94 -6.27 10.30 -0.07
CA SER A 94 -6.58 10.41 -1.49
C SER A 94 -6.67 9.04 -2.16
N ILE A 95 -5.71 8.14 -1.88
CA ILE A 95 -5.72 6.77 -2.43
C ILE A 95 -6.91 6.00 -1.86
N PHE A 96 -7.13 6.03 -0.54
CA PHE A 96 -8.22 5.28 0.09
C PHE A 96 -9.59 5.71 -0.44
N ASN A 97 -9.82 7.02 -0.52
CA ASN A 97 -11.05 7.59 -1.08
C ASN A 97 -11.24 7.23 -2.56
N HIS A 98 -10.14 7.14 -3.32
CA HIS A 98 -10.20 6.73 -4.72
C HIS A 98 -10.50 5.23 -4.86
N LEU A 99 -9.84 4.38 -4.07
CA LEU A 99 -10.10 2.93 -4.05
C LEU A 99 -11.57 2.61 -3.75
N GLN A 100 -12.24 3.36 -2.85
CA GLN A 100 -13.67 3.17 -2.55
C GLN A 100 -14.59 3.47 -3.75
N LYS A 101 -14.09 4.21 -4.76
CA LYS A 101 -14.85 4.57 -5.97
C LYS A 101 -14.57 3.64 -7.15
N LEU A 102 -13.53 2.81 -7.07
CA LEU A 102 -13.19 1.88 -8.12
C LEU A 102 -14.18 0.71 -8.18
N SER A 103 -14.40 0.21 -9.40
CA SER A 103 -15.23 -0.98 -9.66
C SER A 103 -14.57 -2.26 -9.13
N LEU A 104 -15.37 -3.29 -8.93
CA LEU A 104 -14.91 -4.60 -8.44
C LEU A 104 -13.85 -5.21 -9.39
N SER A 105 -13.95 -4.95 -10.69
CA SER A 105 -12.99 -5.39 -11.72
C SER A 105 -11.54 -5.03 -11.41
N TYR A 106 -11.30 -3.87 -10.76
CA TYR A 106 -9.96 -3.46 -10.34
C TYR A 106 -9.38 -4.38 -9.27
N PHE A 107 -10.20 -4.77 -8.29
CA PHE A 107 -9.79 -5.63 -7.17
C PHE A 107 -9.61 -7.08 -7.61
N ASP A 108 -10.41 -7.56 -8.55
CA ASP A 108 -10.31 -8.93 -9.09
C ASP A 108 -9.04 -9.14 -9.91
N ARG A 109 -8.60 -8.09 -10.65
CA ARG A 109 -7.37 -8.14 -11.46
C ARG A 109 -6.09 -7.96 -10.66
N ARG A 110 -6.15 -7.44 -9.42
CA ARG A 110 -4.98 -7.09 -8.62
C ARG A 110 -4.97 -7.80 -7.27
N LYS A 111 -3.81 -8.33 -6.89
CA LYS A 111 -3.63 -8.95 -5.57
C LYS A 111 -3.71 -7.90 -4.47
N THR A 112 -4.50 -8.13 -3.44
CA THR A 112 -4.66 -7.25 -2.27
C THR A 112 -3.31 -6.84 -1.65
N GLY A 113 -2.34 -7.78 -1.58
CA GLY A 113 -0.99 -7.48 -1.06
C GLY A 113 -0.23 -6.41 -1.85
N VAL A 114 -0.44 -6.31 -3.17
CA VAL A 114 0.17 -5.25 -4.00
C VAL A 114 -0.45 -3.89 -3.66
N ILE A 115 -1.77 -3.82 -3.53
CA ILE A 115 -2.49 -2.60 -3.15
C ILE A 115 -2.04 -2.12 -1.76
N MET A 116 -1.92 -3.04 -0.80
CA MET A 116 -1.44 -2.74 0.56
C MET A 116 0.01 -2.26 0.56
N SER A 117 0.90 -2.87 -0.26
CA SER A 117 2.29 -2.42 -0.41
C SER A 117 2.37 -1.00 -0.98
N ASN A 118 1.52 -0.66 -1.95
CA ASN A 118 1.48 0.69 -2.50
C ASN A 118 1.03 1.73 -1.46
N LEU A 119 0.03 1.41 -0.62
CA LEU A 119 -0.46 2.26 0.45
C LEU A 119 0.53 2.46 1.61
N THR A 120 1.40 1.47 1.85
CA THR A 120 2.34 1.49 2.98
C THR A 120 3.75 1.85 2.53
N ASN A 121 4.40 1.00 1.74
CA ASN A 121 5.80 1.11 1.39
C ASN A 121 6.08 2.22 0.37
N ASP A 122 5.25 2.32 -0.70
CA ASP A 122 5.45 3.35 -1.72
C ASP A 122 5.16 4.74 -1.18
N VAL A 123 4.12 4.91 -0.38
CA VAL A 123 3.84 6.20 0.29
C VAL A 123 4.95 6.57 1.28
N ALA A 124 5.53 5.61 2.02
CA ALA A 124 6.69 5.87 2.89
C ALA A 124 7.94 6.28 2.09
N ALA A 125 8.16 5.70 0.91
CA ALA A 125 9.25 6.11 0.02
C ALA A 125 9.08 7.57 -0.47
N LEU A 126 7.84 8.03 -0.69
CA LEU A 126 7.54 9.44 -1.02
C LEU A 126 7.90 10.38 0.13
N GLN A 127 7.65 10.00 1.38
CA GLN A 127 8.05 10.78 2.56
C GLN A 127 9.56 10.99 2.59
N THR A 128 10.32 9.90 2.47
CA THR A 128 11.79 9.96 2.47
C THR A 128 12.31 10.92 1.39
N ALA A 129 11.68 10.92 0.20
CA ALA A 129 12.06 11.83 -0.88
C ALA A 129 11.80 13.30 -0.53
N VAL A 130 10.65 13.60 0.04
CA VAL A 130 10.25 14.97 0.36
C VAL A 130 11.02 15.53 1.57
N VAL A 131 11.25 14.69 2.60
CA VAL A 131 11.85 15.13 3.87
C VAL A 131 13.38 14.99 3.83
N ASP A 132 13.88 13.76 3.81
CA ASP A 132 15.30 13.49 4.05
C ASP A 132 16.17 13.93 2.87
N ASN A 133 15.67 13.69 1.64
CA ASN A 133 16.43 14.06 0.44
C ASN A 133 16.47 15.58 0.23
N LEU A 134 15.41 16.31 0.56
CA LEU A 134 15.40 17.76 0.43
C LEU A 134 16.29 18.42 1.48
N ILE A 135 16.24 17.95 2.75
CA ILE A 135 17.15 18.40 3.81
C ILE A 135 18.61 18.16 3.36
N SER A 136 18.91 16.93 2.97
CA SER A 136 20.27 16.56 2.57
C SER A 136 20.71 17.34 1.34
N PHE A 137 19.87 17.48 0.32
CA PHE A 137 20.21 18.22 -0.90
C PHE A 137 20.58 19.67 -0.61
N ILE A 138 19.76 20.40 0.15
CA ILE A 138 19.99 21.81 0.45
C ILE A 138 21.21 21.95 1.38
N THR A 139 21.24 21.23 2.50
CA THR A 139 22.30 21.36 3.50
C THR A 139 23.65 20.96 2.93
N GLU A 140 23.72 19.84 2.22
CA GLU A 140 24.99 19.34 1.66
C GLU A 140 25.45 20.17 0.45
N SER A 141 24.52 20.71 -0.36
CA SER A 141 24.90 21.64 -1.45
C SER A 141 25.46 22.93 -0.90
N VAL A 142 24.85 23.54 0.12
CA VAL A 142 25.38 24.76 0.75
C VAL A 142 26.74 24.48 1.41
N THR A 143 26.89 23.34 2.09
CA THR A 143 28.15 22.95 2.72
C THR A 143 29.24 22.69 1.70
N LEU A 144 28.95 22.02 0.58
CA LEU A 144 29.87 21.72 -0.50
C LEU A 144 30.37 23.02 -1.15
N ILE A 145 29.42 23.87 -1.59
CA ILE A 145 29.74 25.14 -2.26
C ILE A 145 30.48 26.07 -1.30
N GLY A 146 30.00 26.19 -0.06
CA GLY A 146 30.60 27.03 0.94
C GLY A 146 32.04 26.59 1.31
N SER A 147 32.26 25.27 1.47
CA SER A 147 33.63 24.74 1.71
C SER A 147 34.54 25.00 0.53
N LEU A 148 34.07 24.81 -0.71
CA LEU A 148 34.84 25.06 -1.91
C LEU A 148 35.22 26.53 -2.06
N VAL A 149 34.24 27.43 -1.85
CA VAL A 149 34.48 28.88 -1.88
C VAL A 149 35.49 29.28 -0.79
N SER A 150 35.35 28.75 0.44
CA SER A 150 36.28 29.02 1.54
C SER A 150 37.72 28.57 1.21
N MET A 151 37.89 27.40 0.61
CA MET A 151 39.17 26.87 0.17
C MET A 151 39.83 27.78 -0.92
N LEU A 152 39.02 28.19 -1.91
CA LEU A 152 39.49 29.09 -2.98
C LEU A 152 39.92 30.48 -2.44
N LEU A 153 39.21 30.99 -1.44
CA LEU A 153 39.53 32.25 -0.77
C LEU A 153 40.79 32.16 0.10
N ILE A 154 41.10 30.98 0.65
CA ILE A 154 42.32 30.76 1.43
C ILE A 154 43.52 30.68 0.50
N ASP A 155 43.53 29.76 -0.45
CA ASP A 155 44.58 29.64 -1.48
C ASP A 155 44.04 28.83 -2.68
N TRP A 156 43.90 29.48 -3.84
CA TRP A 156 43.39 28.85 -5.06
C TRP A 156 44.36 27.82 -5.64
N LYS A 157 45.71 28.01 -5.45
CA LYS A 157 46.73 27.07 -5.95
C LYS A 157 46.69 25.78 -5.14
N LEU A 158 46.61 25.88 -3.80
CA LEU A 158 46.48 24.73 -2.92
C LEU A 158 45.16 23.97 -3.21
N THR A 159 44.10 24.71 -3.53
CA THR A 159 42.80 24.10 -3.94
C THR A 159 42.97 23.31 -5.24
N LEU A 160 43.63 23.85 -6.27
CA LEU A 160 43.90 23.11 -7.51
C LEU A 160 44.72 21.84 -7.27
N VAL A 161 45.77 21.92 -6.45
CA VAL A 161 46.60 20.77 -6.08
C VAL A 161 45.77 19.69 -5.40
N THR A 162 44.88 20.07 -4.50
CA THR A 162 43.94 19.15 -3.84
C THR A 162 43.01 18.47 -4.86
N PHE A 163 42.54 19.20 -5.86
CA PHE A 163 41.68 18.65 -6.90
C PHE A 163 42.37 17.62 -7.83
N ILE A 164 43.70 17.57 -7.89
CA ILE A 164 44.44 16.55 -8.65
C ILE A 164 44.19 15.13 -8.06
N THR A 165 43.90 15.03 -6.77
CA THR A 165 43.59 13.74 -6.11
C THR A 165 42.17 13.25 -6.37
N VAL A 166 41.23 14.14 -6.70
CA VAL A 166 39.81 13.80 -6.91
C VAL A 166 39.57 12.78 -8.03
N PRO A 167 40.19 12.91 -9.23
CA PRO A 167 40.04 11.92 -10.31
C PRO A 167 40.42 10.49 -9.87
N VAL A 168 41.46 10.35 -9.06
CA VAL A 168 41.91 9.02 -8.55
C VAL A 168 40.83 8.40 -7.70
N VAL A 169 40.26 9.15 -6.78
CA VAL A 169 39.12 8.69 -5.92
C VAL A 169 37.90 8.35 -6.77
N LEU A 170 37.57 9.18 -7.76
CA LEU A 170 36.43 8.93 -8.66
C LEU A 170 36.60 7.64 -9.48
N VAL A 171 37.80 7.36 -9.96
CA VAL A 171 38.10 6.09 -10.68
C VAL A 171 37.90 4.90 -9.76
N ILE A 172 38.41 4.95 -8.53
CA ILE A 172 38.23 3.89 -7.53
C ILE A 172 36.76 3.66 -7.27
N ILE A 173 36.00 4.71 -6.94
CA ILE A 173 34.56 4.62 -6.67
C ILE A 173 33.80 4.06 -7.88
N ASN A 174 34.13 4.46 -9.09
CA ASN A 174 33.41 4.01 -10.29
C ASN A 174 33.69 2.52 -10.60
N VAL A 175 34.95 2.09 -10.49
CA VAL A 175 35.32 0.68 -10.72
C VAL A 175 34.68 -0.24 -9.67
N PHE A 176 34.81 0.11 -8.40
CA PHE A 176 34.21 -0.68 -7.31
C PHE A 176 32.71 -0.56 -7.28
N GLY A 177 32.14 0.60 -7.55
CA GLY A 177 30.69 0.85 -7.56
C GLY A 177 29.96 -0.01 -8.59
N LYS A 178 30.53 -0.21 -9.80
CA LYS A 178 29.97 -1.13 -10.79
C LYS A 178 29.95 -2.59 -10.28
N LYS A 179 31.07 -3.06 -9.71
CA LYS A 179 31.16 -4.43 -9.16
C LYS A 179 30.23 -4.62 -7.98
N LEU A 180 30.13 -3.63 -7.10
CA LEU A 180 29.27 -3.65 -5.92
C LEU A 180 27.79 -3.64 -6.30
N ARG A 181 27.41 -2.91 -7.36
CA ARG A 181 26.03 -2.91 -7.89
C ARG A 181 25.63 -4.32 -8.35
N VAL A 182 26.49 -5.00 -9.10
CA VAL A 182 26.23 -6.39 -9.56
C VAL A 182 26.11 -7.34 -8.38
N ALA A 183 27.06 -7.26 -7.42
CA ALA A 183 27.00 -8.11 -6.22
C ALA A 183 25.78 -7.80 -5.34
N GLY A 184 25.39 -6.54 -5.21
CA GLY A 184 24.18 -6.15 -4.49
C GLY A 184 22.89 -6.66 -5.12
N HIS A 185 22.83 -6.68 -6.45
CA HIS A 185 21.69 -7.26 -7.17
C HIS A 185 21.61 -8.79 -6.96
N ASP A 186 22.74 -9.50 -6.96
CA ASP A 186 22.81 -10.94 -6.65
C ASP A 186 22.30 -11.22 -5.23
N VAL A 187 22.75 -10.45 -4.23
CA VAL A 187 22.26 -10.55 -2.84
C VAL A 187 20.74 -10.34 -2.77
N GLN A 188 20.19 -9.30 -3.43
CA GLN A 188 18.74 -9.06 -3.44
C GLN A 188 17.97 -10.22 -4.08
N GLY A 189 18.48 -10.81 -5.16
CA GLY A 189 17.91 -12.01 -5.77
C GLY A 189 17.85 -13.17 -4.79
N ARG A 190 18.96 -13.47 -4.08
CA ARG A 190 18.98 -14.55 -3.09
C ARG A 190 18.06 -14.33 -1.90
N VAL A 191 17.93 -13.10 -1.43
CA VAL A 191 16.94 -12.77 -0.37
C VAL A 191 15.52 -12.97 -0.86
N ALA A 192 15.22 -12.64 -2.12
CA ALA A 192 13.91 -12.92 -2.71
C ALA A 192 13.62 -14.42 -2.82
N ASP A 193 14.62 -15.24 -3.23
CA ASP A 193 14.50 -16.70 -3.30
C ASP A 193 14.18 -17.30 -1.92
N ILE A 194 14.90 -16.89 -0.86
CA ILE A 194 14.63 -17.30 0.53
C ILE A 194 13.23 -16.90 0.96
N THR A 195 12.81 -15.67 0.67
CA THR A 195 11.49 -15.17 1.05
C THR A 195 10.38 -15.96 0.37
N ALA A 196 10.53 -16.28 -0.91
CA ALA A 196 9.60 -17.10 -1.67
C ALA A 196 9.50 -18.52 -1.07
N LEU A 197 10.66 -19.15 -0.75
CA LEU A 197 10.71 -20.45 -0.11
C LEU A 197 10.01 -20.45 1.25
N LEU A 198 10.30 -19.46 2.10
CA LEU A 198 9.64 -19.32 3.41
C LEU A 198 8.12 -19.15 3.27
N GLN A 199 7.68 -18.32 2.33
CA GLN A 199 6.25 -18.12 2.07
C GLN A 199 5.59 -19.43 1.60
N GLU A 200 6.21 -20.18 0.71
CA GLU A 200 5.74 -21.48 0.24
C GLU A 200 5.60 -22.47 1.41
N VAL A 201 6.67 -22.69 2.17
CA VAL A 201 6.72 -23.68 3.25
C VAL A 201 5.77 -23.33 4.40
N ILE A 202 5.73 -22.04 4.82
CA ILE A 202 4.86 -21.60 5.92
C ILE A 202 3.38 -21.69 5.50
N SER A 203 3.06 -21.29 4.27
CA SER A 203 1.68 -21.40 3.76
C SER A 203 1.22 -22.85 3.65
N ALA A 204 2.12 -23.76 3.33
CA ALA A 204 1.86 -25.20 3.20
C ALA A 204 2.26 -26.01 4.45
N ILE A 205 2.42 -25.38 5.62
CA ILE A 205 2.97 -26.05 6.82
C ILE A 205 2.21 -27.31 7.24
N ARG A 206 0.87 -27.32 7.04
CA ARG A 206 0.06 -28.53 7.30
C ARG A 206 0.47 -29.71 6.40
N VAL A 207 0.80 -29.43 5.14
CA VAL A 207 1.27 -30.45 4.19
C VAL A 207 2.62 -30.97 4.64
N VAL A 208 3.57 -30.09 4.97
CA VAL A 208 4.89 -30.48 5.49
C VAL A 208 4.76 -31.40 6.70
N LYS A 209 3.89 -31.02 7.66
CA LYS A 209 3.62 -31.79 8.88
C LYS A 209 2.94 -33.13 8.59
N SER A 210 1.93 -33.15 7.71
CA SER A 210 1.17 -34.37 7.40
C SER A 210 2.02 -35.43 6.69
N PHE A 211 3.04 -35.00 5.93
CA PHE A 211 3.95 -35.90 5.23
C PHE A 211 5.28 -36.14 5.97
N ALA A 212 5.44 -35.56 7.19
CA ALA A 212 6.68 -35.63 7.98
C ALA A 212 7.93 -35.25 7.16
N ARG A 213 7.88 -34.10 6.45
CA ARG A 213 8.95 -33.64 5.56
C ARG A 213 9.73 -32.44 6.11
N GLU A 214 9.73 -32.24 7.42
CA GLU A 214 10.44 -31.13 8.08
C GLU A 214 11.94 -31.13 7.77
N ASP A 215 12.59 -32.31 7.78
CA ASP A 215 14.02 -32.42 7.50
C ASP A 215 14.36 -32.09 6.04
N PHE A 216 13.49 -32.47 5.10
CA PHE A 216 13.63 -32.11 3.69
C PHE A 216 13.55 -30.60 3.48
N GLU A 217 12.53 -29.95 4.06
CA GLU A 217 12.37 -28.50 3.93
C GLU A 217 13.46 -27.73 4.68
N ARG A 218 13.96 -28.26 5.80
CA ARG A 218 15.11 -27.70 6.52
C ARG A 218 16.36 -27.72 5.62
N GLN A 219 16.66 -28.81 4.96
CA GLN A 219 17.82 -28.92 4.08
C GLN A 219 17.69 -27.98 2.88
N ARG A 220 16.51 -27.88 2.29
CA ARG A 220 16.22 -26.97 1.20
C ARG A 220 16.44 -25.51 1.61
N PHE A 221 16.05 -25.14 2.84
CA PHE A 221 16.29 -23.82 3.39
C PHE A 221 17.77 -23.56 3.69
N GLU A 222 18.49 -24.53 4.25
CA GLU A 222 19.93 -24.45 4.51
C GLU A 222 20.71 -24.22 3.21
N ASP A 223 20.36 -24.90 2.13
CA ASP A 223 21.01 -24.76 0.82
C ASP A 223 20.81 -23.33 0.25
N GLU A 224 19.59 -22.78 0.31
CA GLU A 224 19.32 -21.41 -0.16
C GLU A 224 19.99 -20.37 0.75
N ASN A 225 20.02 -20.61 2.06
CA ASN A 225 20.69 -19.73 3.01
C ASN A 225 22.21 -19.69 2.79
N ASP A 226 22.82 -20.84 2.46
CA ASP A 226 24.24 -20.94 2.08
C ASP A 226 24.55 -20.18 0.77
N ARG A 227 23.67 -20.26 -0.21
CA ARG A 227 23.80 -19.47 -1.45
C ARG A 227 23.76 -17.97 -1.17
N ASN A 228 22.81 -17.53 -0.33
CA ASN A 228 22.73 -16.14 0.13
C ASN A 228 23.99 -15.73 0.88
N PHE A 229 24.48 -16.55 1.81
CA PHE A 229 25.71 -16.28 2.55
C PHE A 229 26.89 -16.03 1.61
N ARG A 230 27.08 -16.87 0.58
CA ARG A 230 28.15 -16.69 -0.42
C ARG A 230 28.03 -15.38 -1.20
N ALA A 231 26.79 -15.00 -1.58
CA ALA A 231 26.54 -13.74 -2.27
C ALA A 231 26.83 -12.54 -1.36
N VAL A 232 26.39 -12.59 -0.10
CA VAL A 232 26.65 -11.53 0.90
C VAL A 232 28.14 -11.40 1.17
N ILE A 233 28.88 -12.50 1.39
CA ILE A 233 30.33 -12.48 1.61
C ILE A 233 31.09 -11.92 0.42
N LYS A 234 30.65 -12.21 -0.81
CA LYS A 234 31.24 -11.64 -2.04
C LYS A 234 31.04 -10.12 -2.08
N ALA A 235 29.84 -9.63 -1.77
CA ALA A 235 29.55 -8.19 -1.67
C ALA A 235 30.37 -7.53 -0.54
N THR A 236 30.42 -8.18 0.64
CA THR A 236 31.20 -7.71 1.80
C THR A 236 32.69 -7.58 1.49
N LYS A 237 33.29 -8.55 0.79
CA LYS A 237 34.70 -8.47 0.37
C LYS A 237 34.97 -7.23 -0.47
N LEU A 238 34.06 -6.89 -1.41
CA LEU A 238 34.19 -5.69 -2.24
C LEU A 238 34.07 -4.40 -1.41
N THR A 239 33.11 -4.35 -0.49
CA THR A 239 32.89 -3.19 0.39
C THR A 239 34.05 -3.01 1.36
N SER A 240 34.54 -4.11 1.96
CA SER A 240 35.68 -4.09 2.90
C SER A 240 37.01 -3.67 2.25
N LEU A 241 37.16 -3.88 0.94
CA LEU A 241 38.34 -3.41 0.21
C LEU A 241 38.20 -1.93 -0.24
N LEU A 242 36.98 -1.50 -0.54
CA LEU A 242 36.71 -0.13 -0.99
C LEU A 242 37.09 0.92 0.07
N SER A 243 36.69 0.69 1.35
CA SER A 243 36.93 1.63 2.44
C SER A 243 38.41 1.96 2.64
N PRO A 244 39.34 0.98 2.82
CA PRO A 244 40.77 1.25 2.94
C PRO A 244 41.38 1.95 1.70
N MET A 245 40.89 1.61 0.50
CA MET A 245 41.42 2.28 -0.72
C MET A 245 41.02 3.75 -0.78
N VAL A 246 39.80 4.08 -0.40
CA VAL A 246 39.36 5.48 -0.30
C VAL A 246 40.10 6.22 0.81
N GLU A 247 40.26 5.59 1.98
CA GLU A 247 41.03 6.16 3.11
C GLU A 247 42.50 6.41 2.75
N PHE A 248 43.15 5.47 2.07
CA PHE A 248 44.52 5.63 1.60
C PHE A 248 44.63 6.78 0.58
N SER A 249 43.68 6.91 -0.34
CA SER A 249 43.62 8.01 -1.27
C SER A 249 43.42 9.38 -0.56
N ALA A 250 42.60 9.40 0.48
CA ALA A 250 42.41 10.59 1.32
C ALA A 250 43.68 10.93 2.11
N ALA A 251 44.41 9.92 2.63
CA ALA A 251 45.68 10.13 3.30
C ALA A 251 46.75 10.74 2.36
N ILE A 252 46.80 10.29 1.09
CA ILE A 252 47.64 10.91 0.06
C ILE A 252 47.25 12.37 -0.15
N ALA A 253 45.97 12.68 -0.27
CA ALA A 253 45.47 14.04 -0.41
C ALA A 253 45.91 14.94 0.76
N VAL A 254 45.75 14.45 2.00
CA VAL A 254 46.18 15.16 3.22
C VAL A 254 47.71 15.37 3.21
N ALA A 255 48.48 14.35 2.85
CA ALA A 255 49.92 14.46 2.76
C ALA A 255 50.39 15.52 1.72
N VAL A 256 49.74 15.56 0.55
CA VAL A 256 50.00 16.57 -0.50
C VAL A 256 49.62 17.96 -0.01
N ILE A 257 48.51 18.14 0.67
CA ILE A 257 48.08 19.41 1.26
C ILE A 257 49.08 19.87 2.31
N LEU A 258 49.53 18.97 3.19
CA LEU A 258 50.52 19.29 4.23
C LEU A 258 51.88 19.64 3.61
N TRP A 259 52.31 18.94 2.57
CA TRP A 259 53.60 19.21 1.92
C TRP A 259 53.58 20.56 1.21
N TYR A 260 52.61 20.79 0.32
CA TYR A 260 52.53 22.05 -0.43
C TYR A 260 52.11 23.23 0.45
N GLY A 261 51.10 23.02 1.31
CA GLY A 261 50.61 24.02 2.26
C GLY A 261 51.68 24.37 3.31
N GLY A 262 52.42 23.39 3.83
CA GLY A 262 53.54 23.62 4.71
C GLY A 262 54.66 24.41 4.06
N TYR A 263 55.02 24.09 2.80
CA TYR A 263 55.92 24.91 2.00
C TYR A 263 55.42 26.35 1.89
N SER A 264 54.12 26.56 1.62
CA SER A 264 53.50 27.88 1.51
C SER A 264 53.51 28.65 2.84
N VAL A 265 53.40 27.96 3.98
CA VAL A 265 53.54 28.57 5.30
C VAL A 265 54.99 29.01 5.56
N VAL A 266 55.97 28.13 5.28
CA VAL A 266 57.39 28.44 5.46
C VAL A 266 57.85 29.61 4.58
N THR A 267 57.29 29.72 3.38
CA THR A 267 57.56 30.85 2.45
C THR A 267 56.75 32.11 2.76
N GLY A 268 55.86 32.09 3.76
CA GLY A 268 55.08 33.25 4.19
C GLY A 268 53.91 33.61 3.27
N THR A 269 53.52 32.72 2.36
CA THR A 269 52.37 32.97 1.44
C THR A 269 51.01 32.72 2.07
N ILE A 270 50.92 31.83 3.05
CA ILE A 270 49.72 31.57 3.87
C ILE A 270 50.12 31.44 5.35
N THR A 271 49.15 31.62 6.24
CA THR A 271 49.34 31.43 7.70
C THR A 271 49.12 29.98 8.13
N ALA A 272 49.69 29.60 9.26
CA ALA A 272 49.47 28.25 9.86
C ALA A 272 47.99 27.98 10.15
N GLY A 273 47.25 28.97 10.64
CA GLY A 273 45.81 28.85 10.86
C GLY A 273 45.02 28.69 9.56
N SER A 274 45.46 29.36 8.47
CA SER A 274 44.89 29.16 7.13
C SER A 274 45.06 27.74 6.64
N LEU A 275 46.21 27.11 6.84
CA LEU A 275 46.45 25.71 6.49
C LEU A 275 45.55 24.74 7.29
N ILE A 276 45.40 24.98 8.59
CA ILE A 276 44.53 24.18 9.45
C ILE A 276 43.07 24.30 8.99
N ALA A 277 42.58 25.52 8.75
CA ALA A 277 41.20 25.72 8.25
C ALA A 277 41.00 25.06 6.88
N PHE A 278 41.97 25.14 5.98
CA PHE A 278 41.94 24.49 4.68
C PHE A 278 41.84 22.97 4.81
N LEU A 279 42.63 22.35 5.69
CA LEU A 279 42.57 20.92 5.97
C LEU A 279 41.19 20.49 6.48
N ILE A 280 40.59 21.26 7.38
CA ILE A 280 39.24 20.97 7.90
C ILE A 280 38.21 21.04 6.77
N TYR A 281 38.26 22.08 5.91
CA TYR A 281 37.34 22.15 4.77
C TYR A 281 37.58 21.02 3.77
N ALA A 282 38.83 20.65 3.47
CA ALA A 282 39.15 19.56 2.56
C ALA A 282 38.64 18.19 3.05
N ILE A 283 38.80 17.88 4.34
CA ILE A 283 38.29 16.66 4.95
C ILE A 283 36.74 16.63 4.91
N ASN A 284 36.13 17.77 5.17
CA ASN A 284 34.66 17.90 5.18
C ASN A 284 34.02 17.81 3.79
N LEU A 285 34.77 17.95 2.67
CA LEU A 285 34.20 17.80 1.32
C LEU A 285 33.70 16.39 0.98
N SER A 286 34.24 15.36 1.61
CA SER A 286 33.90 13.97 1.30
C SER A 286 32.46 13.61 1.67
N ASN A 287 31.93 14.13 2.77
CA ASN A 287 30.59 13.83 3.25
C ASN A 287 29.47 14.39 2.35
N PRO A 288 29.48 15.68 1.97
CA PRO A 288 28.51 16.23 1.03
C PRO A 288 28.43 15.47 -0.30
N VAL A 289 29.57 15.13 -0.89
CA VAL A 289 29.61 14.38 -2.15
C VAL A 289 28.97 13.01 -2.02
N LYS A 290 29.27 12.27 -0.95
CA LYS A 290 28.67 10.97 -0.68
C LYS A 290 27.15 11.07 -0.47
N ARG A 291 26.70 12.03 0.33
CA ARG A 291 25.28 12.22 0.63
C ARG A 291 24.49 12.68 -0.59
N LEU A 292 25.01 13.62 -1.40
CA LEU A 292 24.35 14.05 -2.63
C LEU A 292 24.21 12.89 -3.64
N SER A 293 25.20 12.00 -3.73
CA SER A 293 25.10 10.79 -4.55
C SER A 293 23.99 9.84 -4.05
N GLN A 294 23.81 9.70 -2.73
CA GLN A 294 22.73 8.92 -2.14
C GLN A 294 21.35 9.55 -2.40
N VAL A 295 21.25 10.88 -2.30
CA VAL A 295 20.04 11.65 -2.62
C VAL A 295 19.57 11.34 -4.04
N TYR A 296 20.47 11.34 -5.04
CA TYR A 296 20.11 10.99 -6.41
C TYR A 296 19.49 9.58 -6.52
N GLY A 297 20.09 8.57 -5.87
CA GLY A 297 19.55 7.21 -5.85
C GLY A 297 18.20 7.10 -5.17
N ASN A 298 18.02 7.82 -4.07
CA ASN A 298 16.76 7.84 -3.33
C ASN A 298 15.63 8.55 -4.10
N ILE A 299 15.95 9.64 -4.82
CA ILE A 299 14.98 10.32 -5.68
C ILE A 299 14.48 9.38 -6.78
N GLN A 300 15.35 8.60 -7.43
CA GLN A 300 14.93 7.63 -8.45
C GLN A 300 13.96 6.56 -7.89
N LYS A 301 14.24 6.05 -6.68
CA LYS A 301 13.34 5.11 -5.99
C LYS A 301 11.98 5.73 -5.68
N ALA A 302 11.99 6.98 -5.22
CA ALA A 302 10.78 7.71 -4.87
C ALA A 302 9.95 8.06 -6.11
N LEU A 303 10.57 8.38 -7.25
CA LEU A 303 9.86 8.60 -8.51
C LEU A 303 9.15 7.31 -8.97
N ALA A 304 9.82 6.15 -8.90
CA ALA A 304 9.20 4.87 -9.21
C ALA A 304 8.03 4.54 -8.27
N ALA A 305 8.13 4.87 -6.98
CA ALA A 305 7.03 4.74 -6.02
C ALA A 305 5.89 5.72 -6.32
N ALA A 306 6.22 6.97 -6.69
CA ALA A 306 5.24 7.98 -7.10
C ALA A 306 4.45 7.53 -8.34
N ASP A 307 5.12 6.96 -9.34
CA ASP A 307 4.48 6.46 -10.55
C ASP A 307 3.43 5.38 -10.20
N ARG A 308 3.75 4.42 -9.32
CA ARG A 308 2.80 3.40 -8.88
C ARG A 308 1.62 3.97 -8.07
N VAL A 309 1.89 4.94 -7.19
CA VAL A 309 0.84 5.63 -6.42
C VAL A 309 -0.09 6.40 -7.34
N PHE A 310 0.45 7.16 -8.30
CA PHE A 310 -0.36 7.93 -9.23
C PHE A 310 -1.06 7.06 -10.28
N GLU A 311 -0.51 5.90 -10.65
CA GLU A 311 -1.21 4.90 -11.46
C GLU A 311 -2.54 4.48 -10.81
N ILE A 312 -2.54 4.27 -9.48
CA ILE A 312 -3.79 3.98 -8.75
C ILE A 312 -4.75 5.17 -8.85
N LEU A 313 -4.28 6.39 -8.55
CA LEU A 313 -5.12 7.59 -8.55
C LEU A 313 -5.65 7.98 -9.95
N ASP A 314 -4.96 7.57 -11.00
CA ASP A 314 -5.34 7.82 -12.40
C ASP A 314 -6.20 6.70 -13.00
N THR A 315 -6.31 5.56 -12.29
CA THR A 315 -7.15 4.43 -12.74
C THR A 315 -8.61 4.89 -12.78
N LYS A 316 -9.21 4.79 -13.94
CA LYS A 316 -10.64 5.08 -14.11
C LYS A 316 -11.46 3.86 -13.70
N THR A 317 -12.59 4.10 -13.08
CA THR A 317 -13.55 3.03 -12.82
C THR A 317 -14.25 2.62 -14.11
N ASP A 318 -14.45 1.31 -14.30
CA ASP A 318 -15.16 0.77 -15.47
C ASP A 318 -16.68 0.99 -15.34
N VAL A 319 -17.18 1.11 -14.11
CA VAL A 319 -18.60 1.33 -13.79
C VAL A 319 -18.75 2.75 -13.23
N VAL A 320 -19.47 3.60 -13.95
CA VAL A 320 -19.64 5.02 -13.62
C VAL A 320 -21.11 5.33 -13.39
N GLU A 321 -21.41 5.98 -12.28
CA GLU A 321 -22.75 6.54 -12.03
C GLU A 321 -22.99 7.73 -12.98
N LYS A 322 -24.15 7.76 -13.65
CA LYS A 322 -24.50 8.87 -14.52
C LYS A 322 -24.68 10.14 -13.69
N ALA A 323 -24.32 11.30 -14.25
CA ALA A 323 -24.47 12.58 -13.57
C ALA A 323 -25.94 12.95 -13.29
N ASP A 324 -26.84 12.42 -14.08
CA ASP A 324 -28.30 12.58 -14.00
C ASP A 324 -28.99 11.34 -13.40
N ALA A 325 -28.24 10.44 -12.76
CA ALA A 325 -28.79 9.24 -12.12
C ALA A 325 -29.84 9.63 -11.07
N ILE A 326 -30.99 8.97 -11.16
CA ILE A 326 -32.11 9.19 -10.25
C ILE A 326 -31.97 8.32 -8.99
N THR A 327 -32.53 8.75 -7.89
CA THR A 327 -32.67 7.90 -6.70
C THR A 327 -33.79 6.87 -6.96
N LEU A 328 -33.44 5.59 -6.93
CA LEU A 328 -34.41 4.49 -7.09
C LEU A 328 -35.47 4.58 -5.96
N PRO A 329 -36.75 4.70 -6.27
CA PRO A 329 -37.81 4.71 -5.25
C PRO A 329 -37.86 3.36 -4.52
N HIS A 330 -38.72 3.26 -3.50
CA HIS A 330 -38.94 1.98 -2.85
C HIS A 330 -39.59 0.99 -3.82
N ILE A 331 -38.86 -0.09 -4.13
CA ILE A 331 -39.25 -1.07 -5.16
C ILE A 331 -40.15 -2.16 -4.61
N LYS A 332 -40.92 -2.79 -5.50
CA LYS A 332 -41.62 -4.04 -5.23
C LYS A 332 -40.69 -5.22 -5.42
N GLY A 333 -39.83 -5.17 -6.43
CA GLY A 333 -38.79 -6.14 -6.71
C GLY A 333 -39.02 -6.95 -7.99
N ASP A 334 -39.76 -6.44 -8.97
CA ASP A 334 -39.84 -7.03 -10.32
C ASP A 334 -38.48 -6.83 -11.00
N VAL A 335 -37.86 -7.89 -11.54
CA VAL A 335 -36.54 -7.85 -12.17
C VAL A 335 -36.62 -8.42 -13.58
N GLU A 336 -36.11 -7.65 -14.55
CA GLU A 336 -36.04 -8.11 -15.94
C GLU A 336 -34.61 -8.00 -16.48
N PHE A 337 -34.16 -9.08 -17.09
CA PHE A 337 -32.93 -9.14 -17.89
C PHE A 337 -33.35 -9.16 -19.35
N ASN A 338 -33.00 -8.13 -20.12
CA ASN A 338 -33.42 -7.97 -21.50
C ASN A 338 -32.19 -8.12 -22.42
N ASP A 339 -32.03 -9.28 -23.04
CA ASP A 339 -30.96 -9.63 -24.01
C ASP A 339 -29.54 -9.33 -23.43
N VAL A 340 -29.32 -9.68 -22.16
CA VAL A 340 -28.12 -9.35 -21.43
C VAL A 340 -26.93 -10.16 -21.93
N SER A 341 -25.87 -9.45 -22.32
CA SER A 341 -24.59 -10.03 -22.68
C SER A 341 -23.47 -9.39 -21.85
N PHE A 342 -22.51 -10.20 -21.41
CA PHE A 342 -21.41 -9.73 -20.57
C PHE A 342 -20.14 -10.55 -20.74
N SER A 343 -18.98 -9.85 -20.71
CA SER A 343 -17.63 -10.43 -20.68
C SER A 343 -16.76 -9.69 -19.65
N TYR A 344 -15.93 -10.42 -18.89
CA TYR A 344 -14.98 -9.84 -17.92
C TYR A 344 -13.71 -9.27 -18.55
N ASP A 345 -13.29 -9.85 -19.68
CA ASP A 345 -12.03 -9.53 -20.37
C ASP A 345 -12.24 -8.99 -21.81
N GLY A 346 -13.47 -9.01 -22.30
CA GLY A 346 -13.83 -8.64 -23.66
C GLY A 346 -13.60 -9.75 -24.70
N GLU A 347 -13.02 -10.88 -24.31
CA GLU A 347 -12.72 -12.00 -25.22
C GLU A 347 -13.74 -13.13 -25.10
N LYS A 348 -14.02 -13.56 -23.85
CA LYS A 348 -14.92 -14.67 -23.58
C LYS A 348 -16.24 -14.17 -22.99
N MET A 349 -17.36 -14.50 -23.62
CA MET A 349 -18.68 -14.20 -23.07
C MET A 349 -18.96 -15.05 -21.83
N ALA A 350 -19.31 -14.39 -20.74
CA ALA A 350 -19.75 -15.02 -19.50
C ALA A 350 -21.27 -15.14 -19.44
N LEU A 351 -22.00 -14.22 -20.10
CA LEU A 351 -23.43 -14.32 -20.44
C LEU A 351 -23.63 -13.88 -21.89
N GLU A 352 -24.54 -14.54 -22.60
CA GLU A 352 -24.83 -14.27 -23.98
C GLU A 352 -26.34 -14.33 -24.25
N ASN A 353 -26.90 -13.17 -24.64
CA ASN A 353 -28.33 -12.99 -25.00
C ASN A 353 -29.27 -13.56 -23.92
N PHE A 354 -28.93 -13.30 -22.63
CA PHE A 354 -29.68 -13.80 -21.50
C PHE A 354 -30.93 -12.96 -21.26
N THR A 355 -32.11 -13.58 -21.34
CA THR A 355 -33.40 -12.93 -21.10
C THR A 355 -34.15 -13.69 -20.00
N LEU A 356 -34.58 -12.98 -18.95
CA LEU A 356 -35.30 -13.54 -17.82
C LEU A 356 -36.20 -12.47 -17.20
N SER A 357 -37.44 -12.82 -16.86
CA SER A 357 -38.34 -11.97 -16.08
C SER A 357 -38.69 -12.68 -14.78
N VAL A 358 -38.58 -11.96 -13.65
CA VAL A 358 -38.85 -12.45 -12.29
C VAL A 358 -39.79 -11.47 -11.62
N ARG A 359 -40.92 -11.96 -11.15
CA ARG A 359 -41.93 -11.13 -10.46
C ARG A 359 -41.55 -10.86 -9.00
N ALA A 360 -42.02 -9.75 -8.50
CA ALA A 360 -41.85 -9.40 -7.08
C ALA A 360 -42.30 -10.53 -6.13
N GLY A 361 -41.44 -10.90 -5.21
CA GLY A 361 -41.69 -11.96 -4.22
C GLY A 361 -41.41 -13.39 -4.72
N GLU A 362 -41.03 -13.60 -5.96
CA GLU A 362 -40.63 -14.91 -6.48
C GLU A 362 -39.20 -15.29 -6.11
N SER A 363 -38.96 -16.57 -5.90
CA SER A 363 -37.62 -17.14 -5.74
C SER A 363 -37.18 -17.86 -7.01
N VAL A 364 -36.00 -17.54 -7.51
CA VAL A 364 -35.39 -18.13 -8.70
C VAL A 364 -34.16 -18.91 -8.30
N ALA A 365 -34.12 -20.21 -8.61
CA ALA A 365 -32.93 -21.04 -8.44
C ALA A 365 -32.10 -21.03 -9.74
N LEU A 366 -30.86 -20.57 -9.64
CA LEU A 366 -29.88 -20.59 -10.73
C LEU A 366 -29.09 -21.90 -10.66
N VAL A 367 -29.23 -22.77 -11.65
CA VAL A 367 -28.55 -24.06 -11.72
C VAL A 367 -27.72 -24.20 -13.00
N GLY A 368 -26.72 -25.08 -13.00
CA GLY A 368 -25.85 -25.32 -14.15
C GLY A 368 -24.43 -25.66 -13.72
N PRO A 369 -23.58 -26.11 -14.65
CA PRO A 369 -22.20 -26.48 -14.38
C PRO A 369 -21.36 -25.29 -13.88
N SER A 370 -20.16 -25.59 -13.34
CA SER A 370 -19.20 -24.53 -12.98
C SER A 370 -18.85 -23.70 -14.23
N GLY A 371 -18.80 -22.38 -14.08
CA GLY A 371 -18.55 -21.47 -15.20
C GLY A 371 -19.74 -21.20 -16.13
N ALA A 372 -20.96 -21.65 -15.79
CA ALA A 372 -22.15 -21.42 -16.59
C ALA A 372 -22.68 -19.98 -16.60
N GLY A 373 -22.16 -19.09 -15.73
CA GLY A 373 -22.58 -17.67 -15.66
C GLY A 373 -23.43 -17.31 -14.45
N LYS A 374 -23.68 -18.24 -13.50
CA LYS A 374 -24.53 -18.02 -12.30
C LYS A 374 -24.04 -16.85 -11.41
N THR A 375 -22.77 -16.88 -11.01
CA THR A 375 -22.15 -15.82 -10.21
C THR A 375 -22.04 -14.50 -10.98
N THR A 376 -21.88 -14.57 -12.31
CA THR A 376 -21.89 -13.38 -13.16
C THR A 376 -23.23 -12.66 -13.08
N LEU A 377 -24.35 -13.38 -13.20
CA LEU A 377 -25.70 -12.83 -13.08
C LEU A 377 -25.90 -12.18 -11.69
N ALA A 378 -25.45 -12.85 -10.62
CA ALA A 378 -25.49 -12.34 -9.25
C ALA A 378 -24.69 -11.04 -9.07
N ASN A 379 -23.58 -10.87 -9.81
CA ASN A 379 -22.74 -9.68 -9.74
C ASN A 379 -23.25 -8.51 -10.61
N LEU A 380 -24.01 -8.80 -11.66
CA LEU A 380 -24.57 -7.77 -12.55
C LEU A 380 -25.76 -7.06 -11.89
N LEU A 381 -26.58 -7.74 -11.12
CA LEU A 381 -27.78 -7.17 -10.51
C LEU A 381 -27.50 -6.01 -9.53
N PRO A 382 -26.49 -6.07 -8.60
CA PRO A 382 -26.09 -4.94 -7.79
C PRO A 382 -25.19 -3.94 -8.53
N ARG A 383 -25.05 -4.12 -9.85
CA ARG A 383 -24.22 -3.31 -10.74
C ARG A 383 -22.77 -3.19 -10.21
N PHE A 384 -22.15 -4.35 -9.92
CA PHE A 384 -20.71 -4.43 -9.68
C PHE A 384 -19.93 -4.34 -10.99
N TYR A 385 -20.58 -4.71 -12.10
CA TYR A 385 -20.13 -4.60 -13.48
C TYR A 385 -21.28 -4.06 -14.34
N ASP A 386 -20.98 -3.35 -15.40
CA ASP A 386 -21.95 -2.94 -16.40
C ASP A 386 -22.05 -4.00 -17.51
N VAL A 387 -23.27 -4.29 -17.97
CA VAL A 387 -23.50 -5.21 -19.09
C VAL A 387 -22.87 -4.66 -20.38
N THR A 388 -22.32 -5.56 -21.22
CA THR A 388 -21.76 -5.21 -22.52
C THR A 388 -22.83 -5.09 -23.62
N GLY A 389 -23.97 -5.73 -23.44
CA GLY A 389 -25.15 -5.66 -24.30
C GLY A 389 -26.43 -5.86 -23.49
N GLY A 390 -27.55 -5.37 -23.99
CA GLY A 390 -28.84 -5.44 -23.32
C GLY A 390 -28.99 -4.52 -22.12
N SER A 391 -29.99 -4.78 -21.28
CA SER A 391 -30.31 -3.98 -20.08
C SER A 391 -30.85 -4.86 -18.95
N ILE A 392 -30.69 -4.37 -17.72
CA ILE A 392 -31.31 -4.97 -16.51
C ILE A 392 -32.21 -3.89 -15.91
N THR A 393 -33.48 -4.22 -15.70
CA THR A 393 -34.44 -3.29 -15.11
C THR A 393 -34.99 -3.84 -13.79
N ILE A 394 -35.29 -2.94 -12.86
CA ILE A 394 -35.97 -3.25 -11.60
C ILE A 394 -37.19 -2.34 -11.51
N ASP A 395 -38.38 -2.93 -11.42
CA ASP A 395 -39.66 -2.22 -11.47
C ASP A 395 -39.74 -1.25 -12.67
N GLY A 396 -39.13 -1.61 -13.82
CA GLY A 396 -39.08 -0.79 -15.05
C GLY A 396 -37.98 0.27 -15.07
N TYR A 397 -37.20 0.45 -14.01
CA TYR A 397 -36.03 1.35 -13.99
C TYR A 397 -34.78 0.61 -14.41
N ASP A 398 -34.05 1.11 -15.42
CA ASP A 398 -32.73 0.57 -15.78
C ASP A 398 -31.74 0.83 -14.65
N ILE A 399 -31.02 -0.22 -14.22
CA ILE A 399 -30.01 -0.11 -13.15
C ILE A 399 -28.86 0.85 -13.52
N LYS A 400 -28.68 1.17 -14.81
CA LYS A 400 -27.69 2.17 -15.29
C LYS A 400 -28.13 3.61 -15.02
N ASP A 401 -29.42 3.84 -14.82
CA ASP A 401 -30.00 5.18 -14.69
C ASP A 401 -30.26 5.58 -13.23
N VAL A 402 -29.96 4.69 -12.29
CA VAL A 402 -30.15 4.93 -10.86
C VAL A 402 -28.82 5.05 -10.10
N THR A 403 -28.86 5.74 -8.94
CA THR A 403 -27.65 5.88 -8.11
C THR A 403 -27.26 4.53 -7.47
N PHE A 404 -25.96 4.27 -7.36
CA PHE A 404 -25.46 3.03 -6.73
C PHE A 404 -25.98 2.85 -5.31
N LYS A 405 -26.06 3.94 -4.55
CA LYS A 405 -26.53 3.90 -3.17
C LYS A 405 -27.96 3.39 -3.12
N SER A 406 -28.90 4.02 -3.83
CA SER A 406 -30.32 3.66 -3.80
C SER A 406 -30.59 2.25 -4.34
N LEU A 407 -29.83 1.81 -5.34
CA LEU A 407 -29.88 0.46 -5.88
C LEU A 407 -29.42 -0.58 -4.84
N ARG A 408 -28.22 -0.39 -4.30
CA ARG A 408 -27.60 -1.35 -3.40
C ARG A 408 -28.22 -1.38 -2.01
N GLU A 409 -28.86 -0.32 -1.56
CA GLU A 409 -29.64 -0.32 -0.32
C GLU A 409 -30.82 -1.31 -0.39
N GLN A 410 -31.42 -1.50 -1.56
CA GLN A 410 -32.57 -2.36 -1.77
C GLN A 410 -32.21 -3.81 -2.19
N ILE A 411 -30.92 -4.11 -2.37
CA ILE A 411 -30.42 -5.46 -2.70
C ILE A 411 -29.60 -6.00 -1.53
N GLY A 412 -29.93 -7.18 -1.05
CA GLY A 412 -29.16 -7.92 -0.04
C GLY A 412 -28.33 -9.03 -0.71
N LEU A 413 -27.07 -9.18 -0.30
CA LEU A 413 -26.18 -10.24 -0.76
C LEU A 413 -25.70 -11.08 0.41
N VAL A 414 -25.90 -12.40 0.33
CA VAL A 414 -25.29 -13.39 1.22
C VAL A 414 -24.30 -14.20 0.39
N PRO A 415 -23.00 -13.94 0.49
CA PRO A 415 -21.98 -14.58 -0.33
C PRO A 415 -21.68 -16.01 0.15
N GLN A 416 -21.11 -16.83 -0.75
CA GLN A 416 -20.64 -18.19 -0.46
C GLN A 416 -19.58 -18.19 0.67
N GLU A 417 -18.52 -17.38 0.52
CA GLU A 417 -17.53 -17.16 1.57
C GLU A 417 -17.91 -15.95 2.41
N THR A 418 -18.42 -16.22 3.60
CA THR A 418 -18.79 -15.15 4.54
C THR A 418 -17.56 -14.53 5.17
N VAL A 419 -17.33 -13.25 4.88
CA VAL A 419 -16.31 -12.44 5.51
C VAL A 419 -16.93 -11.57 6.60
N LEU A 420 -16.40 -11.69 7.82
CA LEU A 420 -16.74 -10.81 8.94
C LEU A 420 -15.56 -9.86 9.21
N PHE A 421 -15.89 -8.64 9.60
CA PHE A 421 -14.90 -7.67 10.05
C PHE A 421 -14.38 -8.05 11.44
N ASN A 422 -13.14 -7.71 11.73
CA ASN A 422 -12.56 -7.87 13.06
C ASN A 422 -13.17 -6.85 14.04
N ALA A 423 -14.38 -7.15 14.46
CA ALA A 423 -15.24 -6.34 15.30
C ALA A 423 -16.15 -7.28 16.11
N THR A 424 -17.07 -6.75 16.89
CA THR A 424 -18.04 -7.57 17.63
C THR A 424 -19.09 -8.21 16.70
N ILE A 425 -19.79 -9.25 17.17
CA ILE A 425 -20.92 -9.84 16.44
C ILE A 425 -21.99 -8.78 16.20
N LYS A 426 -22.29 -7.96 17.21
CA LYS A 426 -23.23 -6.83 17.14
C LYS A 426 -22.86 -5.87 16.01
N GLU A 427 -21.61 -5.37 15.98
CA GLU A 427 -21.13 -4.45 14.95
C GLU A 427 -21.16 -5.07 13.56
N ASN A 428 -20.87 -6.37 13.44
CA ASN A 428 -20.98 -7.10 12.18
C ASN A 428 -22.43 -7.18 11.68
N ILE A 429 -23.42 -7.33 12.56
CA ILE A 429 -24.84 -7.30 12.19
C ILE A 429 -25.27 -5.88 11.86
N LEU A 430 -24.88 -4.90 12.68
CA LEU A 430 -25.18 -3.46 12.52
C LEU A 430 -24.68 -2.90 11.18
N TYR A 431 -23.64 -3.52 10.58
CA TYR A 431 -23.14 -3.14 9.26
C TYR A 431 -24.22 -3.24 8.16
N GLY A 432 -25.29 -4.00 8.36
CA GLY A 432 -26.45 -4.07 7.46
C GLY A 432 -27.24 -2.76 7.40
N ARG A 433 -27.38 -2.06 8.54
CA ARG A 433 -28.03 -0.77 8.70
C ARG A 433 -27.46 -0.06 9.93
N LEU A 434 -26.62 0.94 9.72
CA LEU A 434 -25.80 1.59 10.76
C LEU A 434 -26.61 2.39 11.79
N ASP A 435 -27.81 2.82 11.44
CA ASP A 435 -28.73 3.59 12.28
C ASP A 435 -29.76 2.72 13.02
N ALA A 436 -29.62 1.40 12.95
CA ALA A 436 -30.52 0.46 13.65
C ALA A 436 -30.33 0.52 15.17
N THR A 437 -31.44 0.32 15.91
CA THR A 437 -31.40 0.24 17.37
C THR A 437 -30.86 -1.11 17.84
N ASP A 438 -30.48 -1.19 19.11
CA ASP A 438 -30.02 -2.43 19.73
C ASP A 438 -31.11 -3.53 19.72
N GLU A 439 -32.37 -3.14 19.86
CA GLU A 439 -33.50 -4.03 19.77
C GLU A 439 -33.68 -4.62 18.37
N GLU A 440 -33.50 -3.79 17.32
CA GLU A 440 -33.56 -4.25 15.93
C GLU A 440 -32.39 -5.21 15.60
N VAL A 441 -31.18 -4.93 16.11
CA VAL A 441 -30.05 -5.84 15.99
C VAL A 441 -30.32 -7.17 16.70
N TYR A 442 -30.88 -7.13 17.90
CA TYR A 442 -31.25 -8.32 18.67
C TYR A 442 -32.29 -9.16 17.93
N GLU A 443 -33.38 -8.55 17.41
CA GLU A 443 -34.40 -9.27 16.64
C GLU A 443 -33.86 -9.87 15.34
N ALA A 444 -32.93 -9.15 14.64
CA ALA A 444 -32.26 -9.69 13.47
C ALA A 444 -31.34 -10.88 13.83
N ALA A 445 -30.62 -10.80 14.94
CA ALA A 445 -29.80 -11.90 15.47
C ALA A 445 -30.64 -13.12 15.81
N LYS A 446 -31.79 -12.91 16.46
CA LYS A 446 -32.77 -13.95 16.80
C LYS A 446 -33.35 -14.60 15.54
N ALA A 447 -33.79 -13.81 14.57
CA ALA A 447 -34.36 -14.29 13.31
C ALA A 447 -33.36 -15.13 12.49
N ALA A 448 -32.05 -14.88 12.65
CA ALA A 448 -30.98 -15.63 12.01
C ALA A 448 -30.42 -16.79 12.87
N ASN A 449 -31.04 -17.15 13.97
CA ASN A 449 -30.57 -18.17 14.92
C ASN A 449 -29.16 -17.88 15.48
N VAL A 450 -28.74 -16.60 15.57
CA VAL A 450 -27.44 -16.19 16.12
C VAL A 450 -27.42 -16.33 17.64
N LEU A 451 -28.53 -16.00 18.32
CA LEU A 451 -28.61 -16.03 19.78
C LEU A 451 -28.30 -17.40 20.37
N GLU A 452 -28.62 -18.50 19.66
CA GLU A 452 -28.39 -19.87 20.10
C GLU A 452 -26.93 -20.14 20.50
N PHE A 453 -25.96 -19.58 19.75
CA PHE A 453 -24.57 -19.78 20.09
C PHE A 453 -23.97 -18.59 20.86
N VAL A 454 -24.50 -17.39 20.69
CA VAL A 454 -24.03 -16.18 21.37
C VAL A 454 -24.36 -16.23 22.87
N GLU A 455 -25.47 -16.79 23.27
CA GLU A 455 -25.86 -16.99 24.70
C GLU A 455 -24.85 -17.89 25.45
N LYS A 456 -24.09 -18.71 24.74
CA LYS A 456 -23.03 -19.57 25.29
C LYS A 456 -21.67 -18.86 25.39
N MET A 457 -21.56 -17.62 24.87
CA MET A 457 -20.34 -16.83 24.86
C MET A 457 -20.31 -15.86 26.05
N PRO A 458 -19.15 -15.64 26.67
CA PRO A 458 -19.06 -14.79 27.87
C PRO A 458 -19.57 -13.36 27.63
N ASP A 459 -19.24 -12.79 26.46
CA ASP A 459 -19.55 -11.40 26.11
C ASP A 459 -20.78 -11.27 25.21
N GLY A 460 -21.52 -12.36 24.97
CA GLY A 460 -22.72 -12.33 24.15
C GLY A 460 -22.50 -11.74 22.76
N LEU A 461 -23.36 -10.81 22.33
CA LEU A 461 -23.26 -10.11 21.06
C LEU A 461 -22.03 -9.19 20.97
N ASP A 462 -21.40 -8.81 22.08
CA ASP A 462 -20.19 -7.99 22.12
C ASP A 462 -18.89 -8.82 21.95
N THR A 463 -19.02 -10.13 21.73
CA THR A 463 -17.89 -11.02 21.44
C THR A 463 -17.20 -10.61 20.13
N ILE A 464 -15.87 -10.40 20.18
CA ILE A 464 -15.02 -10.07 19.01
C ILE A 464 -14.78 -11.35 18.20
N VAL A 465 -15.07 -11.28 16.89
CA VAL A 465 -15.02 -12.46 15.99
C VAL A 465 -13.63 -12.76 15.39
N GLY A 466 -12.64 -11.89 15.63
CA GLY A 466 -11.30 -12.04 15.08
C GLY A 466 -11.22 -11.74 13.56
N GLU A 467 -10.01 -11.87 13.00
CA GLU A 467 -9.78 -11.62 11.58
C GLU A 467 -10.60 -12.58 10.71
N ARG A 468 -11.40 -12.04 9.78
CA ARG A 468 -12.34 -12.78 8.92
C ARG A 468 -13.31 -13.71 9.66
N GLY A 469 -13.57 -13.45 10.95
CA GLY A 469 -14.43 -14.30 11.75
C GLY A 469 -13.80 -15.63 12.17
N SER A 470 -12.49 -15.67 12.37
CA SER A 470 -11.71 -16.91 12.66
C SER A 470 -12.12 -17.62 13.95
N SER A 471 -12.74 -16.93 14.91
CA SER A 471 -13.24 -17.51 16.15
C SER A 471 -14.58 -18.24 16.02
N LEU A 472 -15.29 -18.08 14.87
CA LEU A 472 -16.59 -18.67 14.63
C LEU A 472 -16.51 -19.87 13.67
N SER A 473 -17.41 -20.84 13.84
CA SER A 473 -17.59 -21.91 12.85
C SER A 473 -18.15 -21.36 11.53
N GLY A 474 -18.07 -22.14 10.44
CA GLY A 474 -18.64 -21.76 9.14
C GLY A 474 -20.13 -21.39 9.23
N GLY A 475 -20.95 -22.22 9.89
CA GLY A 475 -22.37 -21.97 10.08
C GLY A 475 -22.68 -20.77 10.97
N GLN A 476 -21.85 -20.50 11.99
CA GLN A 476 -21.99 -19.31 12.83
C GLN A 476 -21.70 -18.04 12.04
N ARG A 477 -20.59 -18.01 11.25
CA ARG A 477 -20.29 -16.86 10.36
C ARG A 477 -21.45 -16.59 9.42
N GLN A 478 -22.01 -17.63 8.83
CA GLN A 478 -23.11 -17.51 7.87
C GLN A 478 -24.38 -16.97 8.50
N ARG A 479 -24.74 -17.44 9.70
CA ARG A 479 -25.87 -16.89 10.46
C ARG A 479 -25.70 -15.41 10.78
N VAL A 480 -24.49 -14.96 11.12
CA VAL A 480 -24.19 -13.52 11.29
C VAL A 480 -24.39 -12.75 9.98
N ALA A 481 -23.96 -13.29 8.82
CA ALA A 481 -24.21 -12.65 7.53
C ALA A 481 -25.69 -12.60 7.15
N ILE A 482 -26.45 -13.64 7.49
CA ILE A 482 -27.91 -13.66 7.32
C ILE A 482 -28.56 -12.62 8.23
N ALA A 483 -28.13 -12.49 9.50
CA ALA A 483 -28.61 -11.44 10.41
C ALA A 483 -28.36 -10.04 9.86
N ARG A 484 -27.17 -9.81 9.27
CA ARG A 484 -26.82 -8.57 8.56
C ARG A 484 -27.81 -8.28 7.40
N ALA A 485 -28.14 -9.29 6.62
CA ALA A 485 -29.10 -9.18 5.52
C ALA A 485 -30.54 -8.96 6.01
N ILE A 486 -30.94 -9.60 7.11
CA ILE A 486 -32.27 -9.41 7.75
C ILE A 486 -32.40 -7.97 8.24
N LEU A 487 -31.39 -7.44 8.95
CA LEU A 487 -31.39 -6.08 9.49
C LEU A 487 -31.45 -5.01 8.38
N LYS A 488 -30.85 -5.30 7.23
CA LYS A 488 -30.90 -4.43 6.05
C LYS A 488 -32.28 -4.33 5.44
N ASP A 489 -33.10 -5.38 5.53
CA ASP A 489 -34.48 -5.53 4.98
C ASP A 489 -34.59 -5.20 3.48
N PRO A 490 -33.79 -5.82 2.61
CA PRO A 490 -33.80 -5.56 1.19
C PRO A 490 -35.04 -6.17 0.51
N ARG A 491 -35.43 -5.60 -0.65
CA ARG A 491 -36.54 -6.18 -1.48
C ARG A 491 -36.06 -7.29 -2.41
N ILE A 492 -34.79 -7.23 -2.79
CA ILE A 492 -34.17 -8.26 -3.65
C ILE A 492 -33.03 -8.91 -2.87
N LEU A 493 -32.96 -10.23 -2.95
CA LEU A 493 -31.93 -11.05 -2.32
C LEU A 493 -31.12 -11.80 -3.36
N ILE A 494 -29.81 -11.86 -3.13
CA ILE A 494 -28.88 -12.70 -3.86
C ILE A 494 -28.22 -13.63 -2.84
N LEU A 495 -28.44 -14.94 -3.00
CA LEU A 495 -27.91 -15.96 -2.11
C LEU A 495 -26.96 -16.86 -2.91
N ASP A 496 -25.66 -16.81 -2.58
CA ASP A 496 -24.65 -17.63 -3.26
C ASP A 496 -24.23 -18.79 -2.35
N GLU A 497 -24.64 -20.00 -2.69
CA GLU A 497 -24.27 -21.29 -2.08
C GLU A 497 -24.08 -21.29 -0.54
N ALA A 498 -25.07 -20.81 0.15
CA ALA A 498 -24.99 -20.50 1.57
C ALA A 498 -24.79 -21.72 2.53
N THR A 499 -24.64 -22.97 2.04
CA THR A 499 -24.65 -24.15 2.94
C THR A 499 -23.65 -25.27 2.61
N SER A 500 -22.74 -25.11 1.64
CA SER A 500 -21.94 -26.20 1.03
C SER A 500 -20.90 -26.88 1.93
N ALA A 501 -20.53 -26.29 3.08
CA ALA A 501 -19.46 -26.81 3.96
C ALA A 501 -19.89 -26.95 5.44
N LEU A 502 -21.19 -27.13 5.71
CA LEU A 502 -21.75 -27.17 7.07
C LEU A 502 -22.06 -28.59 7.50
N ASP A 503 -22.00 -28.83 8.82
CA ASP A 503 -22.57 -30.01 9.44
C ASP A 503 -24.09 -29.94 9.40
N THR A 504 -24.76 -31.08 9.49
CA THR A 504 -26.21 -31.22 9.30
C THR A 504 -27.07 -30.36 10.25
N GLU A 505 -26.61 -30.15 11.49
CA GLU A 505 -27.32 -29.32 12.47
C GLU A 505 -27.21 -27.83 12.14
N SER A 506 -25.99 -27.36 11.89
CA SER A 506 -25.73 -25.99 11.45
C SER A 506 -26.43 -25.67 10.14
N GLU A 507 -26.47 -26.63 9.19
CA GLU A 507 -27.19 -26.50 7.93
C GLU A 507 -28.68 -26.24 8.12
N LYS A 508 -29.34 -27.00 8.97
CA LYS A 508 -30.76 -26.82 9.27
C LYS A 508 -31.05 -25.43 9.80
N LEU A 509 -30.25 -24.96 10.77
CA LEU A 509 -30.40 -23.62 11.37
C LEU A 509 -30.16 -22.49 10.36
N VAL A 510 -29.19 -22.66 9.46
CA VAL A 510 -28.91 -21.71 8.36
C VAL A 510 -30.08 -21.71 7.38
N GLN A 511 -30.61 -22.91 7.00
CA GLN A 511 -31.74 -23.00 6.07
C GLN A 511 -32.99 -22.33 6.63
N GLU A 512 -33.32 -22.58 7.90
CA GLU A 512 -34.45 -21.92 8.57
C GLU A 512 -34.31 -20.39 8.61
N ALA A 513 -33.08 -19.88 8.78
CA ALA A 513 -32.79 -18.45 8.73
C ALA A 513 -32.93 -17.88 7.31
N LEU A 514 -32.48 -18.62 6.29
CA LEU A 514 -32.64 -18.25 4.88
C LEU A 514 -34.10 -18.24 4.45
N ASP A 515 -34.90 -19.24 4.87
CA ASP A 515 -36.33 -19.30 4.54
C ASP A 515 -37.08 -18.11 5.14
N ARG A 516 -36.74 -17.70 6.38
CA ARG A 516 -37.28 -16.46 6.99
C ARG A 516 -36.84 -15.22 6.23
N LEU A 517 -35.55 -15.15 5.82
CA LEU A 517 -35.02 -14.04 5.06
C LEU A 517 -35.68 -13.90 3.67
N MET A 518 -35.96 -15.01 2.98
CA MET A 518 -36.57 -15.00 1.63
C MET A 518 -38.03 -14.63 1.63
N LYS A 519 -38.76 -14.80 2.73
CA LYS A 519 -40.21 -14.61 2.79
C LYS A 519 -40.64 -13.21 2.36
N GLY A 520 -41.43 -13.11 1.29
CA GLY A 520 -41.97 -11.86 0.76
C GLY A 520 -40.95 -10.99 0.01
N ARG A 521 -39.82 -11.57 -0.39
CA ARG A 521 -38.78 -10.90 -1.16
C ARG A 521 -38.49 -11.62 -2.46
N THR A 522 -38.03 -10.88 -3.48
CA THR A 522 -37.53 -11.49 -4.72
C THR A 522 -36.14 -12.05 -4.46
N ALA A 523 -35.94 -13.36 -4.67
CA ALA A 523 -34.71 -14.04 -4.31
C ALA A 523 -34.05 -14.73 -5.52
N PHE A 524 -32.78 -14.42 -5.79
CA PHE A 524 -31.92 -15.15 -6.72
C PHE A 524 -31.00 -16.05 -5.91
N VAL A 525 -31.16 -17.38 -6.07
CA VAL A 525 -30.40 -18.36 -5.31
C VAL A 525 -29.52 -19.17 -6.25
N ILE A 526 -28.19 -19.03 -6.09
CA ILE A 526 -27.24 -19.92 -6.76
C ILE A 526 -27.29 -21.24 -5.99
N ALA A 527 -27.95 -22.23 -6.58
CA ALA A 527 -28.29 -23.45 -5.88
C ALA A 527 -27.30 -24.58 -6.23
N HIS A 528 -26.74 -25.18 -5.18
CA HIS A 528 -25.94 -26.40 -5.23
C HIS A 528 -26.60 -27.56 -4.49
N ARG A 529 -27.79 -27.32 -3.93
CA ARG A 529 -28.56 -28.35 -3.19
C ARG A 529 -29.97 -28.53 -3.78
N LEU A 530 -30.37 -29.79 -3.88
CA LEU A 530 -31.63 -30.16 -4.46
C LEU A 530 -32.83 -29.58 -3.67
N SER A 531 -32.75 -29.52 -2.35
CA SER A 531 -33.81 -28.95 -1.51
C SER A 531 -34.10 -27.47 -1.82
N THR A 532 -33.09 -26.69 -2.06
CA THR A 532 -33.21 -25.27 -2.43
C THR A 532 -33.85 -25.12 -3.82
N VAL A 533 -33.47 -26.00 -4.74
CA VAL A 533 -33.97 -26.00 -6.13
C VAL A 533 -35.45 -26.40 -6.15
N GLN A 534 -35.83 -27.43 -5.40
CA GLN A 534 -37.21 -27.96 -5.36
C GLN A 534 -38.22 -26.94 -4.84
N ASN A 535 -37.83 -26.09 -3.90
CA ASN A 535 -38.71 -25.11 -3.26
C ASN A 535 -38.76 -23.76 -4.00
N ALA A 536 -37.97 -23.57 -5.07
CA ALA A 536 -38.00 -22.35 -5.85
C ALA A 536 -39.26 -22.24 -6.72
N HIS A 537 -39.79 -21.01 -6.85
CA HIS A 537 -40.92 -20.74 -7.74
C HIS A 537 -40.55 -20.96 -9.20
N GLN A 538 -39.25 -20.71 -9.54
CA GLN A 538 -38.73 -20.86 -10.87
C GLN A 538 -37.31 -21.38 -10.81
N ILE A 539 -36.94 -22.27 -11.70
CA ILE A 539 -35.59 -22.78 -11.90
C ILE A 539 -35.13 -22.30 -13.25
N VAL A 540 -33.91 -21.75 -13.30
CA VAL A 540 -33.22 -21.25 -14.50
C VAL A 540 -31.97 -22.09 -14.70
N VAL A 541 -31.92 -22.86 -15.77
CA VAL A 541 -30.81 -23.71 -16.13
C VAL A 541 -29.90 -22.94 -17.07
N LEU A 542 -28.68 -22.69 -16.61
CA LEU A 542 -27.64 -22.00 -17.34
C LEU A 542 -26.61 -22.99 -17.90
N ASN A 543 -26.23 -22.82 -19.16
CA ASN A 543 -25.12 -23.54 -19.76
C ASN A 543 -24.34 -22.61 -20.70
N GLN A 544 -23.03 -22.51 -20.50
CA GLN A 544 -22.13 -21.69 -21.31
C GLN A 544 -22.62 -20.24 -21.51
N GLY A 545 -23.12 -19.62 -20.45
CA GLY A 545 -23.59 -18.24 -20.47
C GLY A 545 -24.98 -18.02 -21.04
N ARG A 546 -25.69 -19.06 -21.45
CA ARG A 546 -27.04 -18.98 -22.03
C ARG A 546 -28.07 -19.64 -21.13
N LEU A 547 -29.29 -19.12 -21.12
CA LEU A 547 -30.45 -19.78 -20.55
C LEU A 547 -30.89 -20.91 -21.49
N VAL A 548 -30.90 -22.14 -20.98
CA VAL A 548 -31.23 -23.35 -21.78
C VAL A 548 -32.61 -23.85 -21.43
N GLU A 549 -32.98 -23.89 -20.14
CA GLU A 549 -34.27 -24.37 -19.66
C GLU A 549 -34.75 -23.45 -18.53
N GLN A 550 -36.06 -23.33 -18.43
CA GLN A 550 -36.74 -22.54 -17.41
C GLN A 550 -38.09 -23.14 -17.07
N GLY A 551 -38.41 -23.28 -15.80
CA GLY A 551 -39.68 -23.83 -15.32
C GLY A 551 -39.65 -24.19 -13.85
N THR A 552 -40.70 -24.85 -13.39
CA THR A 552 -40.75 -25.46 -12.04
C THR A 552 -39.98 -26.78 -12.02
N HIS A 553 -39.69 -27.29 -10.84
CA HIS A 553 -39.03 -28.59 -10.66
C HIS A 553 -39.75 -29.72 -11.40
N GLN A 554 -41.10 -29.76 -11.33
CA GLN A 554 -41.89 -30.80 -11.98
C GLN A 554 -41.91 -30.68 -13.50
N GLU A 555 -42.00 -29.46 -14.02
CA GLU A 555 -41.97 -29.19 -15.45
C GLU A 555 -40.64 -29.58 -16.07
N LEU A 556 -39.52 -29.24 -15.43
CA LEU A 556 -38.20 -29.55 -15.94
C LEU A 556 -37.84 -31.04 -15.89
N LEU A 557 -38.33 -31.76 -14.87
CA LEU A 557 -38.18 -33.21 -14.81
C LEU A 557 -38.99 -33.95 -15.89
N ALA A 558 -40.03 -33.33 -16.44
CA ALA A 558 -40.85 -33.90 -17.50
C ALA A 558 -40.27 -33.70 -18.91
N VAL A 559 -39.20 -32.91 -19.05
CA VAL A 559 -38.50 -32.67 -20.34
C VAL A 559 -37.62 -33.85 -20.65
N ASP A 560 -37.95 -34.59 -21.68
CA ASP A 560 -37.17 -35.76 -22.15
C ASP A 560 -35.84 -35.28 -22.73
N GLY A 561 -34.71 -35.73 -22.17
CA GLY A 561 -33.38 -35.29 -22.60
C GLY A 561 -32.98 -33.89 -22.13
N GLY A 562 -33.70 -33.30 -21.16
CA GLY A 562 -33.36 -32.01 -20.52
C GLY A 562 -32.02 -32.04 -19.82
N LEU A 563 -31.40 -30.86 -19.66
CA LEU A 563 -30.14 -30.68 -18.95
C LEU A 563 -30.33 -30.63 -17.43
N TYR A 564 -31.52 -30.23 -16.95
CA TYR A 564 -31.91 -30.23 -15.52
C TYR A 564 -31.96 -31.67 -14.95
#